data_6cb74e67aeeac93adfe9695b6b486a1c
#
_entry.id   6cb74e67aeeac93adfe9695b6b486a1c
#
_cell.length_a   1.000
_cell.length_b   1.000
_cell.length_c   1.000
_cell.angle_alpha   90.00
_cell.angle_beta   90.00
_cell.angle_gamma   90.00
#
_symmetry.space_group_name_H-M   'P 1'
#
loop_
_entity.id
_entity.type
_entity.pdbx_description
1 polymer ?
#
loop_
_entity_poly.entity_id
_entity_poly.type
_entity_poly.pdbx_seq_one_letter_code
_entity_poly.pdbx_strand_id
1 'polypeptide(L)'
;TRLPKEKDAPLDAQGRPALGADCQAPTLFWSKPLGDPFGGTDLANGRHPVKMTEPTPAQDAPDEVVYLILGSLQFSDACLRTYAHPDLLAVAAAVNGDDFVPFSDAIFIKEPGMGASVAWHQDGTTLWDSPTWDQGSHGFNFMGQLYGCTPANGVWVLPGSHKLGQVDIKALVAEAGSERLTDAVPMVCAPGDVAISNRQALHGSFANTSTDWRVTLNMGFHRRASVMGVMGGGIHSAPAVYDDARIKERSRIIG
;
A
#
# COMPACT_ATOMS: atom_id res chain seq x y z
N THR A 1 -24.82 3.68 5.94
CA THR A 1 -24.39 4.90 5.22
C THR A 1 -23.22 4.54 4.32
N ARG A 2 -23.31 4.83 3.03
CA ARG A 2 -22.20 4.57 2.09
C ARG A 2 -21.08 5.57 2.39
N LEU A 3 -19.86 5.08 2.55
CA LEU A 3 -18.70 5.93 2.73
C LEU A 3 -18.31 6.60 1.39
N PRO A 4 -17.70 7.80 1.41
CA PRO A 4 -17.40 8.54 0.19
C PRO A 4 -16.40 7.78 -0.68
N LYS A 5 -16.54 7.93 -2.00
CA LYS A 5 -15.50 7.55 -2.97
C LYS A 5 -14.36 8.57 -2.94
N GLU A 6 -13.21 8.23 -3.53
CA GLU A 6 -12.06 9.13 -3.59
C GLU A 6 -12.42 10.55 -4.07
N LYS A 7 -13.18 10.65 -5.17
CA LYS A 7 -13.64 11.93 -5.72
C LYS A 7 -14.54 12.75 -4.80
N ASP A 8 -15.12 12.08 -3.80
CA ASP A 8 -16.02 12.67 -2.80
C ASP A 8 -15.33 12.80 -1.44
N ALA A 9 -13.99 12.57 -1.37
CA ALA A 9 -13.23 12.67 -0.13
C ALA A 9 -13.33 14.08 0.45
N PRO A 10 -13.43 14.21 1.79
CA PRO A 10 -13.42 15.51 2.44
C PRO A 10 -12.13 16.26 2.11
N LEU A 11 -12.23 17.57 2.02
CA LEU A 11 -11.08 18.44 1.79
C LEU A 11 -10.51 18.93 3.13
N ASP A 12 -9.19 19.06 3.18
CA ASP A 12 -8.50 19.73 4.29
C ASP A 12 -8.67 21.26 4.22
N ALA A 13 -8.10 21.99 5.18
CA ALA A 13 -8.17 23.44 5.23
C ALA A 13 -7.51 24.15 4.02
N GLN A 14 -6.70 23.44 3.26
CA GLN A 14 -6.05 23.91 2.04
C GLN A 14 -6.79 23.49 0.77
N GLY A 15 -7.95 22.84 0.88
CA GLY A 15 -8.75 22.36 -0.25
C GLY A 15 -8.19 21.11 -0.92
N ARG A 16 -7.32 20.35 -0.26
CA ARG A 16 -6.76 19.09 -0.76
C ARG A 16 -7.57 17.91 -0.22
N PRO A 17 -7.66 16.79 -0.93
CA PRO A 17 -8.28 15.59 -0.39
C PRO A 17 -7.59 15.16 0.92
N ALA A 18 -8.36 15.10 2.00
CA ALA A 18 -7.90 14.64 3.32
C ALA A 18 -8.01 13.11 3.37
N LEU A 19 -6.91 12.41 3.07
CA LEU A 19 -6.84 10.96 2.94
C LEU A 19 -5.93 10.35 4.01
N GLY A 20 -6.20 9.08 4.34
CA GLY A 20 -5.39 8.34 5.30
C GLY A 20 -5.48 8.89 6.72
N ALA A 21 -4.36 8.97 7.41
CA ALA A 21 -4.30 9.41 8.80
C ALA A 21 -4.73 10.87 9.01
N ASP A 22 -4.71 11.69 7.96
CA ASP A 22 -5.13 13.08 7.99
C ASP A 22 -6.64 13.23 7.71
N CYS A 23 -7.34 12.13 7.45
CA CYS A 23 -8.75 12.10 7.10
C CYS A 23 -9.64 12.11 8.35
N GLN A 24 -10.76 12.82 8.29
CA GLN A 24 -11.77 12.85 9.36
C GLN A 24 -12.78 11.70 9.27
N ALA A 25 -12.80 10.97 8.16
CA ALA A 25 -13.64 9.80 7.92
C ALA A 25 -12.90 8.75 7.08
N PRO A 26 -13.19 7.45 7.25
CA PRO A 26 -12.57 6.44 6.39
C PRO A 26 -12.98 6.69 4.94
N THR A 27 -12.02 6.57 4.04
CA THR A 27 -12.23 6.73 2.60
C THR A 27 -12.14 5.39 1.91
N LEU A 28 -13.17 5.04 1.14
CA LEU A 28 -13.22 3.83 0.34
C LEU A 28 -12.90 4.14 -1.11
N PHE A 29 -11.97 3.38 -1.64
CA PHE A 29 -11.59 3.41 -3.05
C PHE A 29 -12.18 2.20 -3.77
N TRP A 30 -12.74 2.45 -4.94
CA TRP A 30 -13.51 1.50 -5.71
C TRP A 30 -12.80 1.20 -7.03
N SER A 31 -12.91 -0.03 -7.47
CA SER A 31 -12.46 -0.51 -8.76
C SER A 31 -13.55 -1.36 -9.40
N LYS A 32 -13.50 -1.53 -10.71
CA LYS A 32 -14.26 -2.61 -11.34
C LYS A 32 -13.75 -3.96 -10.84
N PRO A 33 -14.60 -5.00 -10.78
CA PRO A 33 -14.16 -6.35 -10.43
C PRO A 33 -12.98 -6.80 -11.30
N LEU A 34 -11.97 -7.43 -10.67
CA LEU A 34 -10.74 -7.92 -11.31
C LEU A 34 -9.96 -6.85 -12.07
N GLY A 35 -10.24 -5.57 -11.83
CA GLY A 35 -9.62 -4.46 -12.52
C GLY A 35 -8.19 -4.17 -12.03
N ASP A 36 -7.52 -3.30 -12.76
CA ASP A 36 -6.25 -2.70 -12.35
C ASP A 36 -6.40 -1.19 -12.28
N PRO A 37 -6.67 -0.64 -11.09
CA PRO A 37 -6.90 0.79 -10.93
C PRO A 37 -5.64 1.66 -11.08
N PHE A 38 -4.44 1.08 -11.02
CA PHE A 38 -3.18 1.82 -10.97
C PHE A 38 -2.31 1.65 -12.21
N GLY A 39 -2.26 0.45 -12.75
CA GLY A 39 -1.30 0.09 -13.79
C GLY A 39 -1.46 0.87 -15.09
N GLY A 40 -0.34 1.42 -15.58
CA GLY A 40 -0.30 2.23 -16.79
C GLY A 40 -0.94 3.61 -16.65
N THR A 41 -1.19 4.09 -15.41
CA THR A 41 -1.76 5.41 -15.11
C THR A 41 -0.71 6.40 -14.62
N ASP A 42 -1.05 7.70 -14.62
CA ASP A 42 -0.21 8.76 -14.04
C ASP A 42 -0.37 8.88 -12.51
N LEU A 43 -1.17 8.02 -11.89
CA LEU A 43 -1.33 8.01 -10.44
C LEU A 43 0.00 7.79 -9.74
N ALA A 44 0.23 8.53 -8.66
CA ALA A 44 1.49 8.55 -7.94
C ALA A 44 2.71 8.79 -8.86
N ASN A 45 2.56 9.73 -9.81
CA ASN A 45 3.59 10.09 -10.80
C ASN A 45 4.10 8.88 -11.62
N GLY A 46 3.20 8.01 -12.04
CA GLY A 46 3.52 6.86 -12.88
C GLY A 46 4.23 5.71 -12.14
N ARG A 47 4.11 5.65 -10.82
CA ARG A 47 4.73 4.59 -9.99
C ARG A 47 4.40 3.18 -10.45
N HIS A 48 3.24 2.97 -11.08
CA HIS A 48 2.75 1.69 -11.58
C HIS A 48 2.78 1.68 -13.11
N PRO A 49 3.95 1.57 -13.75
CA PRO A 49 4.09 1.91 -15.17
C PRO A 49 3.54 0.85 -16.13
N VAL A 50 3.15 -0.32 -15.62
CA VAL A 50 2.68 -1.44 -16.44
C VAL A 50 1.25 -1.80 -16.04
N LYS A 51 0.36 -1.90 -17.03
CA LYS A 51 -1.00 -2.38 -16.85
C LYS A 51 -1.00 -3.88 -16.59
N MET A 52 -1.70 -4.32 -15.55
CA MET A 52 -1.91 -5.74 -15.27
C MET A 52 -3.05 -6.30 -16.11
N THR A 53 -3.00 -7.61 -16.37
CA THR A 53 -4.12 -8.32 -16.99
C THR A 53 -5.37 -8.21 -16.11
N GLU A 54 -6.47 -7.85 -16.75
CA GLU A 54 -7.78 -7.78 -16.13
C GLU A 54 -8.63 -8.97 -16.60
N PRO A 55 -8.76 -10.02 -15.79
CA PRO A 55 -9.64 -11.15 -16.13
C PRO A 55 -11.09 -10.71 -16.27
N THR A 56 -11.87 -11.44 -17.06
CA THR A 56 -13.30 -11.19 -17.19
C THR A 56 -14.01 -11.63 -15.90
N PRO A 57 -14.72 -10.73 -15.20
CA PRO A 57 -15.50 -11.09 -14.04
C PRO A 57 -16.72 -11.95 -14.40
N ALA A 58 -17.34 -12.57 -13.41
CA ALA A 58 -18.61 -13.27 -13.58
C ALA A 58 -19.70 -12.32 -14.11
N GLN A 59 -20.68 -12.89 -14.83
CA GLN A 59 -21.72 -12.09 -15.50
C GLN A 59 -22.61 -11.32 -14.50
N ASP A 60 -22.74 -11.85 -13.27
CA ASP A 60 -23.52 -11.28 -12.17
C ASP A 60 -22.65 -10.45 -11.20
N ALA A 61 -21.38 -10.21 -11.54
CA ALA A 61 -20.53 -9.36 -10.71
C ALA A 61 -21.06 -7.93 -10.64
N PRO A 62 -20.90 -7.25 -9.48
CA PRO A 62 -21.27 -5.84 -9.34
C PRO A 62 -20.41 -4.96 -10.24
N ASP A 63 -20.89 -3.74 -10.53
CA ASP A 63 -20.13 -2.77 -11.34
C ASP A 63 -18.83 -2.34 -10.66
N GLU A 64 -18.80 -2.29 -9.33
CA GLU A 64 -17.67 -1.81 -8.54
C GLU A 64 -17.50 -2.61 -7.24
N VAL A 65 -16.25 -2.82 -6.85
CA VAL A 65 -15.84 -3.42 -5.57
C VAL A 65 -14.90 -2.50 -4.80
N VAL A 66 -14.94 -2.56 -3.48
CA VAL A 66 -13.95 -1.84 -2.64
C VAL A 66 -12.63 -2.60 -2.68
N TYR A 67 -11.54 -1.92 -3.03
CA TYR A 67 -10.21 -2.53 -3.03
C TYR A 67 -9.27 -1.94 -1.99
N LEU A 68 -9.56 -0.72 -1.49
CA LEU A 68 -8.71 -0.01 -0.54
C LEU A 68 -9.55 0.84 0.42
N ILE A 69 -9.18 0.82 1.68
CA ILE A 69 -9.72 1.72 2.73
C ILE A 69 -8.54 2.45 3.37
N LEU A 70 -8.63 3.77 3.48
CA LEU A 70 -7.71 4.62 4.23
C LEU A 70 -8.39 5.21 5.47
N GLY A 71 -7.60 5.58 6.47
CA GLY A 71 -8.10 6.20 7.71
C GLY A 71 -8.66 5.19 8.71
N SER A 72 -8.31 3.93 8.61
CA SER A 72 -8.83 2.86 9.48
C SER A 72 -8.47 3.05 10.95
N LEU A 73 -7.32 3.62 11.26
CA LEU A 73 -6.87 3.85 12.63
C LEU A 73 -7.72 4.86 13.39
N GLN A 74 -8.40 5.76 12.69
CA GLN A 74 -9.26 6.78 13.29
C GLN A 74 -10.66 6.27 13.65
N PHE A 75 -11.07 5.12 13.12
CA PHE A 75 -12.44 4.61 13.21
C PHE A 75 -12.56 3.18 13.71
N SER A 76 -11.44 2.49 13.87
CA SER A 76 -11.42 1.11 14.28
C SER A 76 -10.42 0.90 15.42
N ASP A 77 -10.94 0.76 16.63
CA ASP A 77 -10.12 0.40 17.80
C ASP A 77 -9.34 -0.90 17.58
N ALA A 78 -9.85 -1.83 16.79
CA ALA A 78 -9.15 -3.06 16.46
C ALA A 78 -7.94 -2.79 15.56
N CYS A 79 -8.09 -1.95 14.52
CA CYS A 79 -6.97 -1.55 13.67
C CYS A 79 -5.93 -0.76 14.48
N LEU A 80 -6.38 0.17 15.32
CA LEU A 80 -5.51 0.95 16.18
C LEU A 80 -4.72 0.06 17.15
N ARG A 81 -5.37 -0.87 17.85
CA ARG A 81 -4.69 -1.84 18.75
C ARG A 81 -3.72 -2.73 17.99
N THR A 82 -4.03 -3.11 16.76
CA THR A 82 -3.12 -3.90 15.93
C THR A 82 -1.89 -3.09 15.54
N TYR A 83 -2.09 -1.85 15.10
CA TYR A 83 -0.99 -0.96 14.72
C TYR A 83 -0.07 -0.64 15.90
N ALA A 84 -0.65 -0.44 17.09
CA ALA A 84 0.05 -0.12 18.33
C ALA A 84 0.41 -1.38 19.15
N HIS A 85 0.31 -2.59 18.58
CA HIS A 85 0.60 -3.81 19.32
C HIS A 85 2.06 -3.84 19.77
N PRO A 86 2.37 -4.09 21.05
CA PRO A 86 3.72 -4.01 21.58
C PRO A 86 4.74 -4.85 20.81
N ASP A 87 4.39 -6.09 20.45
CA ASP A 87 5.29 -6.98 19.70
C ASP A 87 5.55 -6.45 18.28
N LEU A 88 4.53 -5.87 17.63
CA LEU A 88 4.69 -5.24 16.32
C LEU A 88 5.63 -4.03 16.41
N LEU A 89 5.45 -3.18 17.41
CA LEU A 89 6.31 -2.01 17.63
C LEU A 89 7.74 -2.42 18.00
N ALA A 90 7.91 -3.51 18.76
CA ALA A 90 9.25 -4.05 19.05
C ALA A 90 9.95 -4.52 17.77
N VAL A 91 9.24 -5.18 16.87
CA VAL A 91 9.79 -5.56 15.55
C VAL A 91 10.07 -4.32 14.71
N ALA A 92 9.17 -3.32 14.71
CA ALA A 92 9.38 -2.06 14.01
C ALA A 92 10.66 -1.34 14.50
N ALA A 93 10.89 -1.30 15.81
CA ALA A 93 12.11 -0.76 16.40
C ALA A 93 13.35 -1.56 15.97
N ALA A 94 13.26 -2.89 15.98
CA ALA A 94 14.39 -3.76 15.60
C ALA A 94 14.83 -3.54 14.13
N VAL A 95 13.90 -3.31 13.20
CA VAL A 95 14.21 -3.15 11.77
C VAL A 95 14.45 -1.70 11.34
N ASN A 96 13.88 -0.71 12.04
CA ASN A 96 14.02 0.70 11.70
C ASN A 96 14.98 1.47 12.63
N GLY A 97 15.27 0.92 13.83
CA GLY A 97 15.92 1.61 14.95
C GLY A 97 14.89 2.19 15.93
N ASP A 98 15.34 2.50 17.14
CA ASP A 98 14.47 2.97 18.24
C ASP A 98 13.77 4.30 17.93
N ASP A 99 14.37 5.14 17.08
CA ASP A 99 13.78 6.40 16.60
C ASP A 99 13.00 6.16 15.28
N PHE A 100 12.06 5.23 15.28
CA PHE A 100 11.16 5.01 14.16
C PHE A 100 9.87 5.84 14.30
N VAL A 101 9.19 6.06 13.18
CA VAL A 101 7.96 6.84 13.13
C VAL A 101 6.86 6.08 12.38
N PRO A 102 5.59 6.26 12.77
CA PRO A 102 4.45 5.78 12.01
C PRO A 102 4.38 6.53 10.67
N PHE A 103 4.10 5.83 9.59
CA PHE A 103 4.11 6.45 8.26
C PHE A 103 2.78 6.33 7.54
N SER A 104 2.21 5.13 7.42
CA SER A 104 0.98 4.90 6.66
C SER A 104 0.14 3.78 7.26
N ASP A 105 -1.16 3.83 7.00
CA ASP A 105 -2.10 2.75 7.21
C ASP A 105 -3.01 2.61 5.99
N ALA A 106 -3.35 1.37 5.67
CA ALA A 106 -4.30 1.06 4.60
C ALA A 106 -4.88 -0.35 4.80
N ILE A 107 -6.13 -0.57 4.42
CA ILE A 107 -6.69 -1.90 4.32
C ILE A 107 -6.90 -2.21 2.84
N PHE A 108 -6.17 -3.20 2.33
CA PHE A 108 -6.39 -3.74 0.99
C PHE A 108 -7.36 -4.92 1.04
N ILE A 109 -8.36 -4.91 0.16
CA ILE A 109 -9.41 -5.90 0.10
C ILE A 109 -9.41 -6.56 -1.27
N LYS A 110 -9.37 -7.89 -1.28
CA LYS A 110 -9.55 -8.71 -2.49
C LYS A 110 -10.63 -9.74 -2.23
N GLU A 111 -11.82 -9.44 -2.71
CA GLU A 111 -12.95 -10.37 -2.65
C GLU A 111 -12.74 -11.57 -3.57
N PRO A 112 -13.29 -12.75 -3.22
CA PRO A 112 -13.26 -13.93 -4.08
C PRO A 112 -13.81 -13.64 -5.48
N GLY A 113 -13.04 -13.98 -6.51
CA GLY A 113 -13.43 -13.81 -7.92
C GLY A 113 -13.62 -12.36 -8.40
N MET A 114 -13.29 -11.36 -7.56
CA MET A 114 -13.57 -9.94 -7.87
C MET A 114 -12.44 -8.98 -7.49
N GLY A 115 -11.50 -9.41 -6.65
CA GLY A 115 -10.49 -8.51 -6.09
C GLY A 115 -9.57 -7.91 -7.13
N ALA A 116 -9.43 -6.58 -7.13
CA ALA A 116 -8.59 -5.84 -8.05
C ALA A 116 -7.09 -6.18 -7.89
N SER A 117 -6.32 -6.07 -8.97
CA SER A 117 -4.87 -6.14 -8.91
C SER A 117 -4.27 -4.87 -8.29
N VAL A 118 -3.02 -4.98 -7.85
CA VAL A 118 -2.15 -3.83 -7.59
C VAL A 118 -0.90 -4.03 -8.42
N ALA A 119 -0.75 -3.23 -9.44
CA ALA A 119 0.31 -3.38 -10.43
C ALA A 119 1.71 -3.27 -9.79
N TRP A 120 2.70 -3.84 -10.46
CA TRP A 120 4.09 -3.81 -10.01
C TRP A 120 4.56 -2.39 -9.71
N HIS A 121 5.14 -2.19 -8.53
CA HIS A 121 5.66 -0.91 -8.06
C HIS A 121 6.69 -1.09 -6.95
N GLN A 122 7.39 -0.02 -6.67
CA GLN A 122 8.20 0.14 -5.47
C GLN A 122 7.57 1.27 -4.65
N ASP A 123 7.44 1.09 -3.35
CA ASP A 123 7.01 2.17 -2.46
C ASP A 123 8.19 3.07 -2.14
N GLY A 124 8.00 4.37 -2.30
CA GLY A 124 8.99 5.36 -1.95
C GLY A 124 8.50 6.35 -0.89
N THR A 125 9.41 7.09 -0.29
CA THR A 125 9.11 8.25 0.58
C THR A 125 9.12 9.55 -0.19
N THR A 126 9.95 9.66 -1.24
CA THR A 126 9.99 10.80 -2.15
C THR A 126 8.97 10.66 -3.28
N LEU A 127 8.77 11.70 -4.07
CA LEU A 127 8.02 11.62 -5.31
C LEU A 127 8.70 10.64 -6.27
N TRP A 128 7.90 9.87 -6.99
CA TRP A 128 8.39 8.82 -7.88
C TRP A 128 9.34 9.32 -8.98
N ASP A 129 9.10 10.51 -9.47
CA ASP A 129 9.88 11.17 -10.52
C ASP A 129 11.07 11.99 -9.99
N SER A 130 11.33 11.97 -8.69
CA SER A 130 12.45 12.69 -8.10
C SER A 130 13.79 12.10 -8.56
N PRO A 131 14.78 12.92 -8.97
CA PRO A 131 16.12 12.44 -9.30
C PRO A 131 16.87 11.88 -8.10
N THR A 132 16.41 12.17 -6.88
CA THR A 132 16.96 11.65 -5.62
C THR A 132 16.03 10.62 -4.99
N TRP A 133 15.22 9.93 -5.81
CA TRP A 133 14.21 9.01 -5.35
C TRP A 133 14.75 8.03 -4.31
N ASP A 134 14.17 8.12 -3.12
CA ASP A 134 14.42 7.27 -1.95
C ASP A 134 15.89 6.97 -1.60
N GLN A 135 16.80 7.80 -2.01
CA GLN A 135 18.21 7.70 -1.60
C GLN A 135 18.29 7.78 -0.07
N GLY A 136 18.86 6.75 0.56
CA GLY A 136 18.97 6.66 2.02
C GLY A 136 17.66 6.42 2.77
N SER A 137 16.56 6.22 2.06
CA SER A 137 15.28 5.87 2.69
C SER A 137 15.36 4.52 3.38
N HIS A 138 14.70 4.42 4.53
CA HIS A 138 14.60 3.18 5.30
C HIS A 138 13.22 3.06 5.92
N GLY A 139 12.47 2.08 5.45
CA GLY A 139 11.12 1.81 5.94
C GLY A 139 10.61 0.45 5.51
N PHE A 140 9.61 -0.03 6.25
CA PHE A 140 9.02 -1.33 6.04
C PHE A 140 7.50 -1.25 6.05
N ASN A 141 6.88 -2.09 5.23
CA ASN A 141 5.47 -2.41 5.29
C ASN A 141 5.29 -3.65 6.16
N PHE A 142 4.37 -3.57 7.10
CA PHE A 142 3.91 -4.66 7.95
C PHE A 142 2.50 -5.01 7.49
N MET A 143 2.34 -6.14 6.86
CA MET A 143 1.12 -6.57 6.19
C MET A 143 0.42 -7.64 7.02
N GLY A 144 -0.46 -7.24 7.93
CA GLY A 144 -1.29 -8.15 8.75
C GLY A 144 -2.38 -8.79 7.90
N GLN A 145 -2.43 -10.11 7.85
CA GLN A 145 -3.37 -10.88 7.02
C GLN A 145 -4.54 -11.38 7.85
N LEU A 146 -5.76 -10.87 7.62
CA LEU A 146 -6.93 -11.28 8.38
C LEU A 146 -7.39 -12.69 8.00
N TYR A 147 -7.33 -13.04 6.72
CA TYR A 147 -7.77 -14.33 6.18
C TYR A 147 -6.60 -15.18 5.65
N GLY A 148 -5.38 -14.70 5.80
CA GLY A 148 -4.22 -15.28 5.14
C GLY A 148 -4.11 -14.83 3.66
N CYS A 149 -3.15 -15.38 2.96
CA CYS A 149 -2.99 -15.19 1.52
C CYS A 149 -2.21 -16.33 0.87
N THR A 150 -2.51 -16.56 -0.38
CA THR A 150 -1.95 -17.60 -1.23
C THR A 150 -1.29 -16.99 -2.46
N PRO A 151 -0.59 -17.76 -3.30
CA PRO A 151 -0.09 -17.26 -4.58
C PRO A 151 -1.17 -16.67 -5.50
N ALA A 152 -2.43 -17.08 -5.34
CA ALA A 152 -3.54 -16.63 -6.19
C ALA A 152 -4.04 -15.21 -5.84
N ASN A 153 -3.92 -14.78 -4.58
CA ASN A 153 -4.47 -13.51 -4.12
C ASN A 153 -3.49 -12.64 -3.32
N GLY A 154 -2.32 -13.19 -2.95
CA GLY A 154 -1.31 -12.54 -2.13
C GLY A 154 -0.44 -11.53 -2.88
N VAL A 155 0.45 -10.91 -2.13
CA VAL A 155 1.50 -10.05 -2.67
C VAL A 155 2.62 -10.91 -3.22
N TRP A 156 3.13 -10.52 -4.37
CA TRP A 156 4.35 -11.05 -4.96
C TRP A 156 5.46 -10.03 -4.82
N VAL A 157 6.67 -10.47 -4.58
CA VAL A 157 7.85 -9.62 -4.40
C VAL A 157 9.00 -10.15 -5.25
N LEU A 158 9.80 -9.23 -5.81
CA LEU A 158 11.07 -9.56 -6.44
C LEU A 158 12.18 -9.44 -5.38
N PRO A 159 12.72 -10.56 -4.87
CA PRO A 159 13.74 -10.55 -3.83
C PRO A 159 15.00 -9.78 -4.25
N GLY A 160 15.55 -8.97 -3.33
CA GLY A 160 16.77 -8.21 -3.60
C GLY A 160 16.58 -6.90 -4.36
N SER A 161 15.43 -6.66 -4.99
CA SER A 161 15.15 -5.47 -5.80
C SER A 161 15.28 -4.14 -5.04
N HIS A 162 15.07 -4.15 -3.72
CA HIS A 162 15.29 -2.98 -2.86
C HIS A 162 16.75 -2.46 -2.85
N LYS A 163 17.70 -3.26 -3.33
CA LYS A 163 19.12 -2.88 -3.43
C LYS A 163 19.48 -2.26 -4.78
N LEU A 164 18.56 -2.27 -5.73
CA LEU A 164 18.81 -1.86 -7.11
C LEU A 164 18.45 -0.39 -7.37
N GLY A 165 17.98 0.33 -6.34
CA GLY A 165 17.41 1.66 -6.55
C GLY A 165 16.06 1.60 -7.27
N GLN A 166 15.76 2.60 -8.06
CA GLN A 166 14.55 2.62 -8.88
C GLN A 166 14.70 1.65 -10.06
N VAL A 167 13.82 0.65 -10.10
CA VAL A 167 13.86 -0.43 -11.09
C VAL A 167 13.05 -0.05 -12.34
N ASP A 168 13.58 -0.33 -13.52
CA ASP A 168 12.82 -0.20 -14.77
C ASP A 168 11.84 -1.39 -14.92
N ILE A 169 10.65 -1.18 -14.38
CA ILE A 169 9.59 -2.18 -14.35
C ILE A 169 9.10 -2.54 -15.77
N LYS A 170 9.10 -1.57 -16.71
CA LYS A 170 8.71 -1.81 -18.11
C LYS A 170 9.69 -2.76 -18.78
N ALA A 171 10.98 -2.53 -18.59
CA ALA A 171 12.01 -3.40 -19.13
C ALA A 171 11.90 -4.83 -18.56
N LEU A 172 11.71 -4.97 -17.25
CA LEU A 172 11.56 -6.29 -16.61
C LEU A 172 10.35 -7.08 -17.14
N VAL A 173 9.20 -6.42 -17.29
CA VAL A 173 8.00 -7.07 -17.82
C VAL A 173 8.17 -7.41 -19.30
N ALA A 174 8.82 -6.55 -20.09
CA ALA A 174 9.12 -6.82 -21.48
C ALA A 174 10.08 -8.01 -21.65
N GLU A 175 11.12 -8.09 -20.83
CA GLU A 175 12.07 -9.21 -20.81
C GLU A 175 11.40 -10.53 -20.41
N ALA A 176 10.54 -10.49 -19.39
CA ALA A 176 9.77 -11.66 -18.96
C ALA A 176 8.70 -12.09 -19.99
N GLY A 177 8.33 -11.22 -20.93
CA GLY A 177 7.24 -11.43 -21.88
C GLY A 177 5.85 -11.55 -21.20
N SER A 178 5.77 -11.19 -19.94
CA SER A 178 4.58 -11.36 -19.11
C SER A 178 4.69 -10.47 -17.88
N GLU A 179 3.55 -10.11 -17.29
CA GLU A 179 3.48 -9.48 -15.98
C GLU A 179 3.90 -10.41 -14.82
N ARG A 180 4.04 -11.72 -15.08
CA ARG A 180 4.54 -12.71 -14.12
C ARG A 180 6.07 -12.78 -14.22
N LEU A 181 6.73 -11.94 -13.40
CA LEU A 181 8.19 -11.89 -13.36
C LEU A 181 8.76 -13.24 -12.87
N THR A 182 9.76 -13.79 -13.61
CA THR A 182 10.29 -15.15 -13.42
C THR A 182 10.82 -15.39 -11.99
N ASP A 183 11.50 -14.39 -11.41
CA ASP A 183 12.15 -14.51 -10.10
C ASP A 183 11.31 -13.95 -8.95
N ALA A 184 10.08 -13.52 -9.24
CA ALA A 184 9.17 -13.06 -8.20
C ALA A 184 8.61 -14.24 -7.39
N VAL A 185 8.48 -14.04 -6.09
CA VAL A 185 7.96 -15.03 -5.16
C VAL A 185 6.70 -14.53 -4.45
N PRO A 186 5.71 -15.39 -4.18
CA PRO A 186 4.53 -15.01 -3.42
C PRO A 186 4.85 -14.96 -1.92
N MET A 187 4.30 -13.97 -1.25
CA MET A 187 4.31 -13.90 0.23
C MET A 187 3.08 -14.66 0.75
N VAL A 188 3.28 -15.95 1.05
CA VAL A 188 2.21 -16.81 1.57
C VAL A 188 2.13 -16.66 3.08
N CYS A 189 0.92 -16.43 3.60
CA CYS A 189 0.66 -16.22 5.02
C CYS A 189 -0.59 -16.98 5.47
N ALA A 190 -0.56 -17.48 6.69
CA ALA A 190 -1.76 -17.94 7.40
C ALA A 190 -2.58 -16.74 7.92
N PRO A 191 -3.87 -16.95 8.29
CA PRO A 191 -4.64 -15.93 9.01
C PRO A 191 -3.94 -15.52 10.31
N GLY A 192 -3.79 -14.21 10.53
CA GLY A 192 -3.10 -13.64 11.69
C GLY A 192 -1.60 -13.41 11.51
N ASP A 193 -0.99 -13.93 10.47
CA ASP A 193 0.42 -13.64 10.16
C ASP A 193 0.62 -12.17 9.77
N VAL A 194 1.82 -11.65 10.04
CA VAL A 194 2.28 -10.34 9.59
C VAL A 194 3.49 -10.54 8.68
N ALA A 195 3.32 -10.31 7.39
CA ALA A 195 4.44 -10.27 6.46
C ALA A 195 5.14 -8.91 6.53
N ILE A 196 6.46 -8.91 6.55
CA ILE A 196 7.26 -7.67 6.60
C ILE A 196 8.09 -7.58 5.33
N SER A 197 8.00 -6.46 4.63
CA SER A 197 8.81 -6.19 3.45
C SER A 197 9.42 -4.80 3.47
N ASN A 198 10.64 -4.69 2.93
CA ASN A 198 11.24 -3.40 2.63
C ASN A 198 10.37 -2.66 1.61
N ARG A 199 10.06 -1.39 1.86
CA ARG A 199 9.18 -0.59 0.99
C ARG A 199 9.72 -0.41 -0.43
N GLN A 200 11.03 -0.41 -0.59
CA GLN A 200 11.69 -0.29 -1.90
C GLN A 200 11.77 -1.60 -2.68
N ALA A 201 11.37 -2.74 -2.09
CA ALA A 201 11.28 -3.97 -2.85
C ALA A 201 10.17 -3.87 -3.90
N LEU A 202 10.49 -4.27 -5.14
CA LEU A 202 9.50 -4.35 -6.21
C LEU A 202 8.45 -5.39 -5.85
N HIS A 203 7.19 -4.97 -5.80
CA HIS A 203 6.09 -5.84 -5.44
C HIS A 203 4.80 -5.49 -6.19
N GLY A 204 3.87 -6.42 -6.16
CA GLY A 204 2.57 -6.27 -6.80
C GLY A 204 1.64 -7.41 -6.39
N SER A 205 0.42 -7.39 -6.86
CA SER A 205 -0.52 -8.50 -6.65
C SER A 205 -1.49 -8.60 -7.80
N PHE A 206 -1.69 -9.81 -8.30
CA PHE A 206 -2.61 -10.09 -9.41
C PHE A 206 -4.08 -9.96 -8.97
N ALA A 207 -4.98 -9.84 -9.93
CA ALA A 207 -6.41 -9.90 -9.67
C ALA A 207 -6.77 -11.22 -8.97
N ASN A 208 -7.68 -11.16 -7.99
CA ASN A 208 -8.08 -12.33 -7.22
C ASN A 208 -9.19 -13.09 -7.94
N THR A 209 -8.81 -14.11 -8.69
CA THR A 209 -9.74 -15.06 -9.35
C THR A 209 -10.02 -16.29 -8.49
N SER A 210 -9.45 -16.40 -7.28
CA SER A 210 -9.66 -17.51 -6.37
C SER A 210 -10.97 -17.37 -5.60
N THR A 211 -11.32 -18.42 -4.88
CA THR A 211 -12.48 -18.48 -3.98
C THR A 211 -12.21 -17.90 -2.59
N ASP A 212 -10.98 -17.45 -2.32
CA ASP A 212 -10.54 -17.04 -1.00
C ASP A 212 -10.48 -15.51 -0.87
N TRP A 213 -10.91 -15.01 0.27
CA TRP A 213 -10.71 -13.63 0.68
C TRP A 213 -9.23 -13.34 0.96
N ARG A 214 -8.80 -12.15 0.57
CA ARG A 214 -7.59 -11.55 1.14
C ARG A 214 -7.94 -10.16 1.67
N VAL A 215 -7.72 -9.95 2.97
CA VAL A 215 -7.81 -8.63 3.61
C VAL A 215 -6.52 -8.38 4.37
N THR A 216 -5.81 -7.34 3.98
CA THR A 216 -4.51 -6.98 4.52
C THR A 216 -4.58 -5.62 5.18
N LEU A 217 -4.28 -5.56 6.48
CA LEU A 217 -3.97 -4.31 7.17
C LEU A 217 -2.50 -3.99 6.91
N ASN A 218 -2.25 -3.01 6.03
CA ASN A 218 -0.90 -2.56 5.70
C ASN A 218 -0.51 -1.39 6.61
N MET A 219 0.55 -1.57 7.39
CA MET A 219 1.07 -0.62 8.37
C MET A 219 2.50 -0.25 7.99
N GLY A 220 2.77 1.03 7.82
CA GLY A 220 4.08 1.52 7.42
C GLY A 220 4.83 2.15 8.57
N PHE A 221 6.10 1.75 8.75
CA PHE A 221 7.02 2.37 9.70
C PHE A 221 8.33 2.73 9.01
N HIS A 222 8.87 3.89 9.35
CA HIS A 222 10.13 4.37 8.81
C HIS A 222 11.10 4.79 9.90
N ARG A 223 12.40 4.67 9.61
CA ARG A 223 13.41 5.40 10.37
C ARG A 223 13.15 6.90 10.25
N ARG A 224 13.06 7.61 11.36
CA ARG A 224 12.74 9.05 11.39
C ARG A 224 13.66 9.85 10.44
N ALA A 225 14.97 9.64 10.53
CA ALA A 225 15.95 10.33 9.71
C ALA A 225 15.75 10.15 8.18
N SER A 226 15.08 9.07 7.77
CA SER A 226 14.82 8.79 6.34
C SER A 226 13.63 9.55 5.77
N VAL A 227 12.76 10.13 6.61
CA VAL A 227 11.53 10.78 6.16
C VAL A 227 11.45 12.26 6.50
N MET A 228 12.21 12.71 7.50
CA MET A 228 12.16 14.11 7.95
C MET A 228 12.59 15.07 6.84
N GLY A 229 11.75 16.06 6.58
CA GLY A 229 12.01 17.07 5.56
C GLY A 229 11.82 16.58 4.12
N VAL A 230 11.46 15.31 3.93
CA VAL A 230 11.27 14.74 2.58
C VAL A 230 9.90 15.12 2.04
N MET A 231 9.86 15.62 0.82
CA MET A 231 8.63 15.79 0.05
C MET A 231 8.19 14.42 -0.47
N GLY A 232 7.12 13.89 0.06
CA GLY A 232 6.56 12.60 -0.35
C GLY A 232 5.11 12.70 -0.76
N GLY A 233 4.60 11.66 -1.40
CA GLY A 233 3.19 11.55 -1.77
C GLY A 233 2.78 10.09 -1.89
N GLY A 234 1.56 9.79 -1.48
CA GLY A 234 0.93 8.48 -1.68
C GLY A 234 0.12 8.45 -2.98
N ILE A 235 -0.46 7.29 -3.28
CA ILE A 235 -1.31 7.09 -4.45
C ILE A 235 -2.51 8.05 -4.44
N HIS A 236 -3.07 8.28 -3.25
CA HIS A 236 -4.32 9.03 -3.06
C HIS A 236 -4.13 10.23 -2.12
N SER A 237 -2.92 10.72 -1.96
CA SER A 237 -2.63 11.88 -1.12
C SER A 237 -1.78 12.92 -1.87
N ALA A 238 -2.09 14.19 -1.64
CA ALA A 238 -1.28 15.27 -2.17
C ALA A 238 0.16 15.19 -1.64
N PRO A 239 1.17 15.59 -2.43
CA PRO A 239 2.52 15.72 -1.95
C PRO A 239 2.60 16.65 -0.74
N ALA A 240 3.30 16.20 0.29
CA ALA A 240 3.51 16.97 1.51
C ALA A 240 4.88 16.65 2.12
N VAL A 241 5.44 17.60 2.84
CA VAL A 241 6.67 17.37 3.61
C VAL A 241 6.32 16.59 4.88
N TYR A 242 7.11 15.56 5.17
CA TYR A 242 7.00 14.82 6.43
C TYR A 242 7.79 15.56 7.50
N ASP A 243 7.11 16.11 8.49
CA ASP A 243 7.67 16.96 9.54
C ASP A 243 7.24 16.51 10.95
N ASP A 244 7.76 17.19 11.97
CA ASP A 244 7.43 16.90 13.36
C ASP A 244 5.94 17.08 13.70
N ALA A 245 5.27 18.03 13.05
CA ALA A 245 3.84 18.25 13.26
C ALA A 245 3.04 17.05 12.76
N ARG A 246 3.40 16.52 11.59
CA ARG A 246 2.78 15.32 11.00
C ARG A 246 3.07 14.07 11.84
N ILE A 247 4.30 13.89 12.33
CA ILE A 247 4.64 12.80 13.26
C ILE A 247 3.81 12.87 14.52
N LYS A 248 3.75 14.03 15.14
CA LYS A 248 2.99 14.27 16.37
C LYS A 248 1.51 13.96 16.20
N GLU A 249 0.91 14.40 15.09
CA GLU A 249 -0.50 14.11 14.81
C GLU A 249 -0.76 12.62 14.60
N ARG A 250 0.09 11.93 13.86
CA ARG A 250 -0.03 10.48 13.67
C ARG A 250 0.19 9.70 14.97
N SER A 251 1.18 10.09 15.76
CA SER A 251 1.43 9.48 17.08
C SER A 251 0.26 9.69 18.03
N ARG A 252 -0.38 10.87 18.00
CA ARG A 252 -1.58 11.14 18.79
C ARG A 252 -2.78 10.25 18.40
N ILE A 253 -2.90 9.91 17.14
CA ILE A 253 -3.96 9.01 16.64
C ILE A 253 -3.70 7.56 17.10
N ILE A 254 -2.44 7.16 17.14
CA ILE A 254 -2.04 5.79 17.50
C ILE A 254 -2.09 5.54 19.02
N GLY A 255 -1.93 6.57 19.84
CA GLY A 255 -1.96 6.47 21.30
C GLY A 255 -0.99 7.29 22.02
#